data_f949269c200ad0d7d6f19fa0dcfcd073
#
_entry.id   f949269c200ad0d7d6f19fa0dcfcd073
#
_cell.length_a   1.000
_cell.length_b   1.000
_cell.length_c   1.000
_cell.angle_alpha   90.00
_cell.angle_beta   90.00
_cell.angle_gamma   90.00
#
_symmetry.space_group_name_H-M   'P 1'
#
loop_
_entity.id
_entity.type
_entity.pdbx_description
1 polymer ?
#
loop_
_entity_poly.entity_id
_entity_poly.type
_entity_poly.pdbx_seq_one_letter_code
_entity_poly.pdbx_strand_id
1 'polypeptide(L)'
;MKVCVIGSGGREHALAWRLSISPSVTKVYAIPGSAAMSDCAELVGIDWQQSDHLIRFLKDNHVDLVVVGPEAPLVAGLADVLNKAGIPVFGPSKAAAQLEGSKVFAKDLMKKYNIPTAAYGVFHKVDEAKEFIAQTGAPIVVKADGLAAGKGVVVAMTVEEANAAVEDMLSGNRFGDAGSTVVIEEFIEGEEASLLAFVDGKTVVPMIASQDHKRIFDGDKGPNTGGMGTYAPAPVLTDTLRDEAMKTILEPMVAAMEKEGMPYVGCLYAGLMITPQGPKVVEFNARFGDPETQVVLPLLDSDLGQIMMACATGTLAADMVKWKDSSAACVILASKGYPETSSKGDVIHGDIKQHDTTIVFHSGTKLVGDEYVTNGGRVLGVVGLGKDLRTALDRAYGRIEHINFEGMQYRTDIGAKAFK
;
A
#
# COMPACT_ATOMS: atom_id res chain seq x y z
N MET A 1 -11.37 -18.96 13.51
CA MET A 1 -10.91 -17.78 14.28
C MET A 1 -11.76 -16.57 13.96
N LYS A 2 -11.85 -15.62 14.89
CA LYS A 2 -12.45 -14.30 14.67
C LYS A 2 -11.33 -13.29 14.40
N VAL A 3 -11.45 -12.51 13.35
CA VAL A 3 -10.44 -11.55 12.92
C VAL A 3 -11.01 -10.15 12.91
N CYS A 4 -10.24 -9.17 13.34
CA CYS A 4 -10.61 -7.75 13.28
C CYS A 4 -9.67 -7.00 12.33
N VAL A 5 -10.23 -6.30 11.34
CA VAL A 5 -9.49 -5.44 10.41
C VAL A 5 -9.64 -3.99 10.86
N ILE A 6 -8.52 -3.31 11.07
CA ILE A 6 -8.48 -1.87 11.40
C ILE A 6 -8.36 -1.08 10.10
N GLY A 7 -9.28 -0.14 9.88
CA GLY A 7 -9.31 0.72 8.72
C GLY A 7 -10.63 0.67 7.95
N SER A 8 -10.75 1.46 6.89
CA SER A 8 -12.01 1.67 6.16
C SER A 8 -11.87 1.90 4.65
N GLY A 9 -10.65 1.83 4.11
CA GLY A 9 -10.35 2.06 2.70
C GLY A 9 -10.52 0.84 1.81
N GLY A 10 -10.19 0.98 0.53
CA GLY A 10 -10.28 -0.12 -0.45
C GLY A 10 -9.37 -1.30 -0.13
N ARG A 11 -8.19 -1.04 0.40
CA ARG A 11 -7.26 -2.05 0.93
C ARG A 11 -7.91 -2.85 2.06
N GLU A 12 -8.50 -2.18 3.04
CA GLU A 12 -9.17 -2.83 4.17
C GLU A 12 -10.40 -3.59 3.72
N HIS A 13 -11.15 -3.09 2.73
CA HIS A 13 -12.27 -3.82 2.13
C HIS A 13 -11.78 -5.12 1.47
N ALA A 14 -10.69 -5.07 0.71
CA ALA A 14 -10.09 -6.26 0.10
C ALA A 14 -9.56 -7.27 1.15
N LEU A 15 -8.94 -6.78 2.23
CA LEU A 15 -8.51 -7.61 3.37
C LEU A 15 -9.70 -8.30 4.05
N ALA A 16 -10.74 -7.55 4.40
CA ALA A 16 -11.94 -8.09 5.05
C ALA A 16 -12.65 -9.11 4.15
N TRP A 17 -12.81 -8.79 2.86
CA TRP A 17 -13.38 -9.70 1.88
C TRP A 17 -12.59 -11.02 1.79
N ARG A 18 -11.26 -10.94 1.66
CA ARG A 18 -10.44 -12.16 1.53
C ARG A 18 -10.43 -12.99 2.81
N LEU A 19 -10.44 -12.35 3.97
CA LEU A 19 -10.56 -13.03 5.27
C LEU A 19 -11.91 -13.70 5.44
N SER A 20 -13.00 -13.06 5.01
CA SER A 20 -14.37 -13.62 5.15
C SER A 20 -14.58 -14.93 4.38
N ILE A 21 -13.81 -15.15 3.31
CA ILE A 21 -13.85 -16.39 2.52
C ILE A 21 -12.72 -17.37 2.88
N SER A 22 -11.89 -17.04 3.88
CA SER A 22 -10.82 -17.93 4.37
C SER A 22 -11.40 -19.02 5.27
N PRO A 23 -11.13 -20.32 5.00
CA PRO A 23 -11.76 -21.43 5.73
C PRO A 23 -11.56 -21.40 7.25
N SER A 24 -10.43 -20.89 7.73
CA SER A 24 -10.14 -20.80 9.17
C SER A 24 -10.87 -19.63 9.86
N VAL A 25 -11.43 -18.69 9.11
CA VAL A 25 -12.07 -17.48 9.64
C VAL A 25 -13.57 -17.70 9.77
N THR A 26 -14.08 -17.60 10.98
CA THR A 26 -15.51 -17.75 11.26
C THR A 26 -16.25 -16.44 11.34
N LYS A 27 -15.53 -15.34 11.59
CA LYS A 27 -16.10 -13.98 11.65
C LYS A 27 -15.04 -12.91 11.40
N VAL A 28 -15.43 -11.88 10.68
CA VAL A 28 -14.63 -10.67 10.47
C VAL A 28 -15.32 -9.48 11.09
N TYR A 29 -14.59 -8.68 11.86
CA TYR A 29 -14.97 -7.34 12.32
C TYR A 29 -14.18 -6.30 11.55
N ALA A 30 -14.74 -5.12 11.31
CA ALA A 30 -14.05 -3.98 10.73
C ALA A 30 -14.20 -2.75 11.61
N ILE A 31 -13.08 -2.10 11.95
CA ILE A 31 -13.03 -0.95 12.87
C ILE A 31 -12.28 0.22 12.21
N PRO A 32 -12.94 1.33 11.92
CA PRO A 32 -14.39 1.50 11.99
C PRO A 32 -15.10 0.79 10.82
N GLY A 33 -14.36 0.38 9.78
CA GLY A 33 -14.89 -0.14 8.53
C GLY A 33 -15.58 0.95 7.70
N SER A 34 -16.17 0.53 6.59
CA SER A 34 -17.02 1.36 5.74
C SER A 34 -18.31 0.62 5.44
N ALA A 35 -19.39 1.34 5.05
CA ALA A 35 -20.69 0.74 4.81
C ALA A 35 -20.62 -0.45 3.83
N ALA A 36 -19.81 -0.36 2.79
CA ALA A 36 -19.65 -1.41 1.80
C ALA A 36 -18.98 -2.69 2.35
N MET A 37 -18.25 -2.60 3.46
CA MET A 37 -17.65 -3.77 4.10
C MET A 37 -18.67 -4.62 4.88
N SER A 38 -19.91 -4.13 5.06
CA SER A 38 -20.97 -4.88 5.76
C SER A 38 -21.33 -6.21 5.08
N ASP A 39 -21.01 -6.38 3.80
CA ASP A 39 -21.21 -7.63 3.07
C ASP A 39 -20.24 -8.74 3.50
N CYS A 40 -19.10 -8.38 4.09
CA CYS A 40 -18.04 -9.32 4.47
C CYS A 40 -17.53 -9.17 5.92
N ALA A 41 -17.98 -8.15 6.65
CA ALA A 41 -17.57 -7.90 8.03
C ALA A 41 -18.70 -7.26 8.85
N GLU A 42 -18.65 -7.46 10.17
CA GLU A 42 -19.45 -6.68 11.11
C GLU A 42 -18.73 -5.36 11.40
N LEU A 43 -19.40 -4.24 11.14
CA LEU A 43 -18.86 -2.91 11.36
C LEU A 43 -18.96 -2.52 12.83
N VAL A 44 -17.89 -2.01 13.40
CA VAL A 44 -17.83 -1.59 14.80
C VAL A 44 -17.29 -0.16 14.90
N GLY A 45 -18.12 0.76 15.32
CA GLY A 45 -17.83 2.20 15.40
C GLY A 45 -16.95 2.58 16.59
N ILE A 46 -15.76 1.99 16.70
CA ILE A 46 -14.75 2.33 17.70
C ILE A 46 -13.63 3.12 17.01
N ASP A 47 -13.15 4.18 17.66
CA ASP A 47 -11.92 4.83 17.26
C ASP A 47 -10.73 4.02 17.82
N TRP A 48 -9.83 3.58 16.94
CA TRP A 48 -8.65 2.80 17.32
C TRP A 48 -7.71 3.56 18.29
N GLN A 49 -7.78 4.89 18.32
CA GLN A 49 -7.03 5.72 19.27
C GLN A 49 -7.52 5.56 20.71
N GLN A 50 -8.77 5.13 20.89
CA GLN A 50 -9.33 4.77 22.18
C GLN A 50 -8.98 3.33 22.54
N SER A 51 -7.70 3.06 22.77
CA SER A 51 -7.14 1.72 22.93
C SER A 51 -7.84 0.88 24.01
N ASP A 52 -8.28 1.48 25.13
CA ASP A 52 -8.98 0.75 26.19
C ASP A 52 -10.35 0.22 25.73
N HIS A 53 -11.09 1.02 24.95
CA HIS A 53 -12.35 0.61 24.37
C HIS A 53 -12.14 -0.48 23.32
N LEU A 54 -11.13 -0.32 22.48
CA LEU A 54 -10.76 -1.31 21.48
C LEU A 54 -10.37 -2.65 22.14
N ILE A 55 -9.47 -2.64 23.12
CA ILE A 55 -9.02 -3.85 23.83
C ILE A 55 -10.20 -4.55 24.50
N ARG A 56 -11.08 -3.81 25.17
CA ARG A 56 -12.29 -4.37 25.80
C ARG A 56 -13.15 -5.09 24.76
N PHE A 57 -13.49 -4.40 23.66
CA PHE A 57 -14.29 -4.99 22.57
C PHE A 57 -13.65 -6.27 22.05
N LEU A 58 -12.35 -6.25 21.75
CA LEU A 58 -11.63 -7.40 21.20
C LEU A 58 -11.66 -8.59 22.15
N LYS A 59 -11.48 -8.38 23.46
CA LYS A 59 -11.54 -9.42 24.49
C LYS A 59 -12.95 -9.96 24.72
N ASP A 60 -13.94 -9.09 24.84
CA ASP A 60 -15.33 -9.47 25.09
C ASP A 60 -15.91 -10.29 23.90
N ASN A 61 -15.44 -10.04 22.70
CA ASN A 61 -15.84 -10.77 21.51
C ASN A 61 -14.92 -11.95 21.15
N HIS A 62 -13.90 -12.23 21.96
CA HIS A 62 -12.92 -13.29 21.71
C HIS A 62 -12.29 -13.21 20.31
N VAL A 63 -11.79 -12.02 19.95
CA VAL A 63 -11.06 -11.81 18.69
C VAL A 63 -9.68 -12.44 18.80
N ASP A 64 -9.36 -13.33 17.87
CA ASP A 64 -8.11 -14.10 17.86
C ASP A 64 -6.95 -13.35 17.22
N LEU A 65 -7.23 -12.49 16.25
CA LEU A 65 -6.23 -11.77 15.45
C LEU A 65 -6.72 -10.39 15.06
N VAL A 66 -5.85 -9.39 15.17
CA VAL A 66 -6.06 -8.05 14.61
C VAL A 66 -5.15 -7.84 13.41
N VAL A 67 -5.72 -7.36 12.31
CA VAL A 67 -5.02 -6.98 11.08
C VAL A 67 -5.08 -5.47 10.93
N VAL A 68 -3.94 -4.78 10.96
CA VAL A 68 -3.89 -3.33 10.82
C VAL A 68 -3.66 -2.96 9.36
N GLY A 69 -4.64 -2.31 8.75
CA GLY A 69 -4.58 -1.92 7.34
C GLY A 69 -3.72 -0.69 7.08
N PRO A 70 -4.02 0.48 7.67
CA PRO A 70 -3.33 1.73 7.37
C PRO A 70 -2.04 1.91 8.20
N GLU A 71 -1.17 2.79 7.70
CA GLU A 71 0.13 3.10 8.31
C GLU A 71 0.03 3.90 9.62
N ALA A 72 -0.94 4.81 9.71
CA ALA A 72 -1.03 5.72 10.86
C ALA A 72 -1.16 5.00 12.22
N PRO A 73 -2.04 4.00 12.40
CA PRO A 73 -2.10 3.21 13.63
C PRO A 73 -0.80 2.45 13.91
N LEU A 74 -0.10 1.96 12.89
CA LEU A 74 1.16 1.23 13.04
C LEU A 74 2.26 2.15 13.57
N VAL A 75 2.44 3.31 12.96
CA VAL A 75 3.43 4.31 13.38
C VAL A 75 3.09 4.87 14.77
N ALA A 76 1.81 4.96 15.12
CA ALA A 76 1.37 5.34 16.45
C ALA A 76 1.63 4.27 17.53
N GLY A 77 1.88 2.99 17.14
CA GLY A 77 2.21 1.91 18.08
C GLY A 77 1.03 1.04 18.49
N LEU A 78 -0.04 0.99 17.70
CA LEU A 78 -1.21 0.17 18.02
C LEU A 78 -0.85 -1.31 18.20
N ALA A 79 0.05 -1.85 17.35
CA ALA A 79 0.48 -3.24 17.47
C ALA A 79 1.14 -3.54 18.83
N ASP A 80 1.97 -2.62 19.35
CA ASP A 80 2.61 -2.78 20.67
C ASP A 80 1.56 -2.82 21.79
N VAL A 81 0.58 -1.92 21.72
CA VAL A 81 -0.51 -1.85 22.72
C VAL A 81 -1.33 -3.12 22.76
N LEU A 82 -1.70 -3.65 21.59
CA LEU A 82 -2.50 -4.86 21.48
C LEU A 82 -1.72 -6.13 21.88
N ASN A 83 -0.47 -6.25 21.44
CA ASN A 83 0.41 -7.36 21.82
C ASN A 83 0.63 -7.37 23.35
N LYS A 84 0.84 -6.23 23.98
CA LYS A 84 0.93 -6.12 25.43
C LYS A 84 -0.35 -6.55 26.15
N ALA A 85 -1.49 -6.38 25.53
CA ALA A 85 -2.79 -6.84 26.03
C ALA A 85 -3.04 -8.35 25.76
N GLY A 86 -2.10 -9.06 25.11
CA GLY A 86 -2.19 -10.46 24.77
C GLY A 86 -3.02 -10.77 23.52
N ILE A 87 -3.19 -9.78 22.64
CA ILE A 87 -3.96 -9.93 21.39
C ILE A 87 -2.96 -10.00 20.22
N PRO A 88 -2.90 -11.11 19.47
CA PRO A 88 -2.04 -11.24 18.30
C PRO A 88 -2.36 -10.19 17.23
N VAL A 89 -1.33 -9.60 16.63
CA VAL A 89 -1.46 -8.56 15.61
C VAL A 89 -0.66 -8.92 14.37
N PHE A 90 -1.31 -8.87 13.22
CA PHE A 90 -0.63 -8.81 11.94
C PHE A 90 -0.35 -7.32 11.63
N GLY A 91 0.87 -6.90 11.89
CA GLY A 91 1.36 -5.54 11.73
C GLY A 91 2.63 -5.31 12.55
N PRO A 92 3.55 -4.47 12.06
CA PRO A 92 4.81 -4.20 12.75
C PRO A 92 4.61 -3.36 14.04
N SER A 93 5.56 -3.48 14.95
CA SER A 93 5.68 -2.59 16.10
C SER A 93 5.90 -1.14 15.67
N LYS A 94 5.72 -0.19 16.59
CA LYS A 94 6.02 1.23 16.36
C LYS A 94 7.45 1.43 15.84
N ALA A 95 8.42 0.73 16.44
CA ALA A 95 9.81 0.79 16.03
C ALA A 95 10.02 0.25 14.61
N ALA A 96 9.45 -0.90 14.28
CA ALA A 96 9.56 -1.51 12.95
C ALA A 96 8.78 -0.73 11.88
N ALA A 97 7.67 -0.09 12.23
CA ALA A 97 6.88 0.75 11.33
C ALA A 97 7.64 2.01 10.86
N GLN A 98 8.77 2.35 11.47
CA GLN A 98 9.64 3.44 11.02
C GLN A 98 10.24 3.20 9.63
N LEU A 99 10.23 1.98 9.11
CA LEU A 99 10.57 1.72 7.70
C LEU A 99 9.69 2.51 6.72
N GLU A 100 8.44 2.81 7.08
CA GLU A 100 7.55 3.71 6.34
C GLU A 100 7.47 5.09 7.00
N GLY A 101 7.48 5.15 8.32
CA GLY A 101 7.31 6.36 9.10
C GLY A 101 8.45 7.38 8.95
N SER A 102 9.66 6.93 8.61
CA SER A 102 10.83 7.77 8.36
C SER A 102 11.64 7.27 7.17
N LYS A 103 11.71 8.07 6.13
CA LYS A 103 12.55 7.78 4.95
C LYS A 103 14.04 7.81 5.30
N VAL A 104 14.43 8.71 6.20
CA VAL A 104 15.80 8.79 6.73
C VAL A 104 16.19 7.49 7.40
N PHE A 105 15.34 6.99 8.33
CA PHE A 105 15.57 5.72 9.00
C PHE A 105 15.74 4.56 8.00
N ALA A 106 14.82 4.44 7.03
CA ALA A 106 14.91 3.39 6.02
C ALA A 106 16.19 3.49 5.17
N LYS A 107 16.57 4.70 4.76
CA LYS A 107 17.79 4.95 3.97
C LYS A 107 19.06 4.62 4.74
N ASP A 108 19.13 5.05 5.98
CA ASP A 108 20.30 4.79 6.84
C ASP A 108 20.46 3.28 7.10
N LEU A 109 19.36 2.58 7.30
CA LEU A 109 19.36 1.13 7.47
C LEU A 109 19.79 0.41 6.18
N MET A 110 19.27 0.80 5.02
CA MET A 110 19.69 0.27 3.73
C MET A 110 21.17 0.49 3.47
N LYS A 111 21.68 1.68 3.78
CA LYS A 111 23.13 2.00 3.67
C LYS A 111 23.97 1.13 4.61
N LYS A 112 23.56 1.00 5.88
CA LYS A 112 24.29 0.22 6.90
C LYS A 112 24.40 -1.25 6.52
N TYR A 113 23.39 -1.81 5.88
CA TYR A 113 23.32 -3.23 5.53
C TYR A 113 23.52 -3.51 4.04
N ASN A 114 24.00 -2.53 3.28
CA ASN A 114 24.29 -2.64 1.84
C ASN A 114 23.11 -3.12 1.00
N ILE A 115 21.89 -2.68 1.33
CA ILE A 115 20.68 -2.98 0.56
C ILE A 115 20.60 -2.00 -0.61
N PRO A 116 20.41 -2.48 -1.87
CA PRO A 116 20.42 -1.64 -3.06
C PRO A 116 19.32 -0.57 -3.05
N THR A 117 19.72 0.69 -3.10
CA THR A 117 18.82 1.86 -3.21
C THR A 117 19.56 3.03 -3.84
N ALA A 118 18.85 4.11 -4.17
CA ALA A 118 19.44 5.35 -4.67
C ALA A 118 20.42 5.96 -3.67
N ALA A 119 21.50 6.57 -4.16
CA ALA A 119 22.34 7.44 -3.36
C ALA A 119 21.50 8.63 -2.85
N TYR A 120 21.77 9.12 -1.65
CA TYR A 120 20.94 10.13 -1.00
C TYR A 120 21.74 11.07 -0.10
N GLY A 121 21.13 12.24 0.16
CA GLY A 121 21.53 13.19 1.20
C GLY A 121 20.30 13.60 2.03
N VAL A 122 20.55 13.96 3.30
CA VAL A 122 19.52 14.39 4.26
C VAL A 122 19.76 15.84 4.62
N PHE A 123 18.74 16.68 4.55
CA PHE A 123 18.84 18.11 4.76
C PHE A 123 17.73 18.66 5.63
N HIS A 124 18.10 19.61 6.50
CA HIS A 124 17.19 20.33 7.41
C HIS A 124 17.09 21.82 7.08
N LYS A 125 17.97 22.31 6.16
CA LYS A 125 18.04 23.70 5.75
C LYS A 125 17.99 23.82 4.24
N VAL A 126 17.23 24.83 3.78
CA VAL A 126 17.04 25.10 2.35
C VAL A 126 18.36 25.35 1.64
N ASP A 127 19.24 26.18 2.20
CA ASP A 127 20.48 26.56 1.55
C ASP A 127 21.42 25.35 1.35
N GLU A 128 21.55 24.49 2.36
CA GLU A 128 22.37 23.26 2.31
C GLU A 128 21.82 22.28 1.24
N ALA A 129 20.49 22.14 1.18
CA ALA A 129 19.83 21.29 0.18
C ALA A 129 20.03 21.81 -1.24
N LYS A 130 19.90 23.14 -1.44
CA LYS A 130 20.16 23.78 -2.76
C LYS A 130 21.61 23.67 -3.21
N GLU A 131 22.56 23.80 -2.28
CA GLU A 131 23.97 23.61 -2.59
C GLU A 131 24.24 22.17 -3.08
N PHE A 132 23.65 21.18 -2.42
CA PHE A 132 23.75 19.78 -2.85
C PHE A 132 23.13 19.57 -4.23
N ILE A 133 21.95 20.15 -4.52
CA ILE A 133 21.30 20.08 -5.84
C ILE A 133 22.19 20.75 -6.91
N ALA A 134 22.80 21.90 -6.60
CA ALA A 134 23.69 22.58 -7.54
C ALA A 134 24.93 21.75 -7.90
N GLN A 135 25.45 20.95 -6.96
CA GLN A 135 26.60 20.07 -7.17
C GLN A 135 26.19 18.78 -7.93
N THR A 136 25.01 18.24 -7.64
CA THR A 136 24.55 16.95 -8.18
C THR A 136 23.87 17.10 -9.53
N GLY A 137 23.13 18.21 -9.73
CA GLY A 137 22.34 18.47 -10.93
C GLY A 137 20.96 17.77 -10.89
N ALA A 138 20.32 17.74 -12.06
CA ALA A 138 19.01 17.11 -12.28
C ALA A 138 19.13 16.13 -13.49
N PRO A 139 18.26 15.10 -13.63
CA PRO A 139 17.10 14.83 -12.76
C PRO A 139 17.48 14.34 -11.36
N ILE A 140 16.63 14.65 -10.37
CA ILE A 140 16.84 14.29 -8.95
C ILE A 140 15.50 14.16 -8.25
N VAL A 141 15.45 13.42 -7.14
CA VAL A 141 14.19 13.18 -6.40
C VAL A 141 14.26 13.84 -5.02
N VAL A 142 13.28 14.69 -4.71
CA VAL A 142 13.14 15.38 -3.42
C VAL A 142 11.96 14.77 -2.66
N LYS A 143 12.20 14.29 -1.44
CA LYS A 143 11.19 13.64 -0.60
C LYS A 143 11.12 14.31 0.76
N ALA A 144 9.92 14.64 1.22
CA ALA A 144 9.69 14.99 2.63
C ALA A 144 9.84 13.74 3.50
N ASP A 145 10.50 13.83 4.66
CA ASP A 145 10.58 12.74 5.63
C ASP A 145 9.24 12.57 6.35
N GLY A 146 8.89 11.32 6.72
CA GLY A 146 7.63 10.99 7.39
C GLY A 146 6.47 10.67 6.44
N LEU A 147 5.27 10.53 7.04
CA LEU A 147 4.05 10.16 6.33
C LEU A 147 3.48 11.37 5.57
N ALA A 148 3.50 11.32 4.24
CA ALA A 148 3.00 12.38 3.36
C ALA A 148 1.96 11.89 2.33
N ALA A 149 1.40 10.69 2.52
CA ALA A 149 0.36 10.10 1.67
C ALA A 149 0.68 10.15 0.15
N GLY A 150 1.96 9.89 -0.21
CA GLY A 150 2.43 9.93 -1.60
C GLY A 150 2.58 11.34 -2.20
N LYS A 151 2.22 12.39 -1.46
CA LYS A 151 2.29 13.79 -1.92
C LYS A 151 3.61 14.49 -1.60
N GLY A 152 4.43 13.88 -0.75
CA GLY A 152 5.74 14.41 -0.33
C GLY A 152 6.91 13.97 -1.20
N VAL A 153 6.67 13.62 -2.48
CA VAL A 153 7.71 13.18 -3.42
C VAL A 153 7.62 14.00 -4.70
N VAL A 154 8.72 14.62 -5.08
CA VAL A 154 8.86 15.37 -6.33
C VAL A 154 10.02 14.80 -7.13
N VAL A 155 9.73 14.27 -8.31
CA VAL A 155 10.74 13.92 -9.31
C VAL A 155 11.02 15.20 -10.11
N ALA A 156 12.13 15.85 -9.81
CA ALA A 156 12.53 17.11 -10.43
C ALA A 156 13.41 16.85 -11.66
N MET A 157 12.95 17.27 -12.82
CA MET A 157 13.68 17.14 -14.08
C MET A 157 14.67 18.27 -14.29
N THR A 158 14.51 19.39 -13.56
CA THR A 158 15.41 20.54 -13.58
C THR A 158 15.85 20.95 -12.17
N VAL A 159 16.96 21.68 -12.09
CA VAL A 159 17.47 22.23 -10.81
C VAL A 159 16.45 23.22 -10.20
N GLU A 160 15.75 23.97 -11.02
CA GLU A 160 14.73 24.92 -10.58
C GLU A 160 13.54 24.20 -9.92
N GLU A 161 13.05 23.10 -10.53
CA GLU A 161 11.99 22.26 -9.94
C GLU A 161 12.44 21.66 -8.60
N ALA A 162 13.68 21.18 -8.51
CA ALA A 162 14.23 20.62 -7.29
C ALA A 162 14.33 21.67 -6.18
N ASN A 163 14.82 22.87 -6.49
CA ASN A 163 14.92 23.97 -5.54
C ASN A 163 13.54 24.42 -5.04
N ALA A 164 12.56 24.51 -5.94
CA ALA A 164 11.18 24.85 -5.58
C ALA A 164 10.57 23.79 -4.64
N ALA A 165 10.82 22.51 -4.91
CA ALA A 165 10.36 21.41 -4.05
C ALA A 165 10.97 21.48 -2.64
N VAL A 166 12.28 21.76 -2.54
CA VAL A 166 12.97 21.92 -1.24
C VAL A 166 12.38 23.10 -0.45
N GLU A 167 12.14 24.25 -1.12
CA GLU A 167 11.52 25.43 -0.48
C GLU A 167 10.11 25.11 0.02
N ASP A 168 9.27 24.49 -0.81
CA ASP A 168 7.88 24.12 -0.45
C ASP A 168 7.86 23.16 0.74
N MET A 169 8.75 22.16 0.79
CA MET A 169 8.79 21.17 1.84
C MET A 169 9.37 21.71 3.15
N LEU A 170 10.53 22.38 3.12
CA LEU A 170 11.21 22.83 4.34
C LEU A 170 10.65 24.13 4.93
N SER A 171 10.10 25.01 4.09
CA SER A 171 9.61 26.34 4.52
C SER A 171 8.10 26.48 4.48
N GLY A 172 7.41 25.61 3.75
CA GLY A 172 6.00 25.78 3.40
C GLY A 172 5.00 25.28 4.44
N ASN A 173 5.41 24.68 5.55
CA ASN A 173 4.53 24.04 6.55
C ASN A 173 3.48 23.07 5.96
N ARG A 174 3.61 22.70 4.70
CA ARG A 174 2.63 21.89 3.95
C ARG A 174 2.49 20.48 4.50
N PHE A 175 3.57 19.94 5.08
CA PHE A 175 3.64 18.58 5.59
C PHE A 175 3.82 18.52 7.12
N GLY A 176 3.64 19.63 7.83
CA GLY A 176 3.84 19.68 9.29
C GLY A 176 5.24 19.22 9.67
N ASP A 177 5.35 18.38 10.70
CA ASP A 177 6.64 17.86 11.17
C ASP A 177 7.38 17.02 10.10
N ALA A 178 6.64 16.37 9.19
CA ALA A 178 7.24 15.62 8.07
C ALA A 178 8.02 16.51 7.09
N GLY A 179 7.70 17.80 7.01
CA GLY A 179 8.39 18.79 6.19
C GLY A 179 9.64 19.39 6.82
N SER A 180 9.98 19.05 8.08
CA SER A 180 11.17 19.57 8.76
C SER A 180 12.49 18.98 8.24
N THR A 181 12.40 17.90 7.46
CA THR A 181 13.54 17.18 6.89
C THR A 181 13.21 16.75 5.47
N VAL A 182 14.16 16.92 4.57
CA VAL A 182 14.06 16.37 3.21
C VAL A 182 15.17 15.36 2.94
N VAL A 183 14.82 14.32 2.20
CA VAL A 183 15.75 13.37 1.61
C VAL A 183 15.85 13.66 0.12
N ILE A 184 17.04 13.91 -0.36
CA ILE A 184 17.32 14.14 -1.79
C ILE A 184 18.02 12.91 -2.32
N GLU A 185 17.45 12.30 -3.35
CA GLU A 185 17.91 11.02 -3.90
C GLU A 185 18.31 11.14 -5.36
N GLU A 186 19.27 10.34 -5.76
CA GLU A 186 19.59 10.06 -7.15
C GLU A 186 18.32 9.64 -7.90
N PHE A 187 18.12 10.14 -9.11
CA PHE A 187 17.09 9.66 -10.01
C PHE A 187 17.49 8.30 -10.60
N ILE A 188 16.70 7.28 -10.36
CA ILE A 188 16.92 5.94 -10.90
C ILE A 188 16.01 5.72 -12.10
N GLU A 189 16.60 5.42 -13.26
CA GLU A 189 15.86 5.02 -14.46
C GLU A 189 15.51 3.53 -14.41
N GLY A 190 14.28 3.20 -14.78
CA GLY A 190 13.77 1.83 -14.83
C GLY A 190 12.25 1.77 -14.84
N GLU A 191 11.73 0.58 -14.63
CA GLU A 191 10.30 0.36 -14.43
C GLU A 191 10.03 0.02 -12.97
N GLU A 192 9.00 0.66 -12.40
CA GLU A 192 8.58 0.39 -11.03
C GLU A 192 7.84 -0.96 -10.94
N ALA A 193 8.06 -1.68 -9.85
CA ALA A 193 7.31 -2.86 -9.46
C ALA A 193 7.10 -2.88 -7.95
N SER A 194 6.01 -3.51 -7.50
CA SER A 194 5.70 -3.70 -6.10
C SER A 194 5.87 -5.17 -5.72
N LEU A 195 6.74 -5.44 -4.74
CA LEU A 195 6.91 -6.76 -4.16
C LEU A 195 6.57 -6.72 -2.68
N LEU A 196 5.44 -7.30 -2.34
CA LEU A 196 4.99 -7.47 -0.97
C LEU A 196 5.45 -8.82 -0.44
N ALA A 197 5.66 -8.92 0.86
CA ALA A 197 5.98 -10.19 1.52
C ALA A 197 5.28 -10.32 2.86
N PHE A 198 4.90 -11.54 3.21
CA PHE A 198 4.51 -11.93 4.58
C PHE A 198 5.78 -12.12 5.41
N VAL A 199 5.79 -11.59 6.63
CA VAL A 199 6.96 -11.63 7.52
C VAL A 199 6.51 -11.94 8.95
N ASP A 200 7.24 -12.85 9.62
CA ASP A 200 6.97 -13.27 11.00
C ASP A 200 8.07 -12.87 12.01
N GLY A 201 8.94 -11.96 11.64
CA GLY A 201 10.12 -11.56 12.41
C GLY A 201 11.42 -12.12 11.86
N LYS A 202 11.38 -13.28 11.19
CA LYS A 202 12.55 -13.98 10.64
C LYS A 202 12.31 -14.51 9.23
N THR A 203 11.18 -15.19 9.03
CA THR A 203 10.79 -15.79 7.75
C THR A 203 10.15 -14.73 6.87
N VAL A 204 10.55 -14.72 5.59
CA VAL A 204 10.01 -13.81 4.58
C VAL A 204 9.45 -14.64 3.43
N VAL A 205 8.16 -14.51 3.15
CA VAL A 205 7.52 -15.23 2.05
C VAL A 205 6.94 -14.22 1.07
N PRO A 206 7.45 -14.15 -0.17
CA PRO A 206 7.00 -13.15 -1.14
C PRO A 206 5.57 -13.42 -1.61
N MET A 207 4.86 -12.34 -1.89
CA MET A 207 3.59 -12.37 -2.60
C MET A 207 3.82 -12.29 -4.11
N ILE A 208 2.76 -12.50 -4.88
CA ILE A 208 2.80 -12.25 -6.32
C ILE A 208 3.12 -10.78 -6.59
N ALA A 209 4.02 -10.53 -7.52
CA ALA A 209 4.44 -9.17 -7.87
C ALA A 209 3.32 -8.41 -8.58
N SER A 210 3.20 -7.13 -8.30
CA SER A 210 2.24 -6.23 -8.95
C SER A 210 2.92 -4.98 -9.50
N GLN A 211 2.25 -4.29 -10.41
CA GLN A 211 2.71 -3.02 -10.96
C GLN A 211 1.60 -1.98 -10.88
N ASP A 212 1.86 -0.90 -10.13
CA ASP A 212 0.94 0.22 -9.94
C ASP A 212 1.19 1.35 -10.96
N HIS A 213 0.21 2.24 -11.11
CA HIS A 213 0.24 3.42 -11.96
C HIS A 213 0.02 4.65 -11.10
N LYS A 214 1.10 5.38 -10.81
CA LYS A 214 1.10 6.51 -9.85
C LYS A 214 0.50 7.80 -10.42
N ARG A 215 0.65 8.06 -11.72
CA ARG A 215 0.18 9.29 -12.35
C ARG A 215 -1.32 9.26 -12.64
N ILE A 216 -1.97 10.42 -12.52
CA ILE A 216 -3.43 10.56 -12.67
C ILE A 216 -3.92 10.30 -14.09
N PHE A 217 -3.16 10.67 -15.11
CA PHE A 217 -3.58 10.61 -16.52
C PHE A 217 -2.84 9.53 -17.31
N ASP A 218 -3.48 9.10 -18.40
CA ASP A 218 -2.91 8.18 -19.36
C ASP A 218 -1.52 8.63 -19.84
N GLY A 219 -0.67 7.67 -20.16
CA GLY A 219 0.70 7.90 -20.56
C GLY A 219 1.60 8.43 -19.45
N ASP A 220 1.25 8.13 -18.19
CA ASP A 220 1.98 8.58 -16.98
C ASP A 220 2.15 10.10 -16.91
N LYS A 221 1.07 10.81 -17.15
CA LYS A 221 1.03 12.29 -17.14
C LYS A 221 0.29 12.82 -15.91
N GLY A 222 0.51 14.08 -15.61
CA GLY A 222 -0.12 14.78 -14.48
C GLY A 222 0.54 14.47 -13.14
N PRO A 223 -0.05 14.93 -12.03
CA PRO A 223 0.49 14.72 -10.68
C PRO A 223 0.47 13.27 -10.23
N ASN A 224 1.32 12.96 -9.25
CA ASN A 224 1.29 11.69 -8.54
C ASN A 224 0.03 11.55 -7.69
N THR A 225 -0.43 10.32 -7.54
CA THR A 225 -1.61 9.92 -6.76
C THR A 225 -1.25 8.81 -5.77
N GLY A 226 -2.23 8.29 -5.06
CA GLY A 226 -2.10 7.06 -4.28
C GLY A 226 -2.05 5.77 -5.11
N GLY A 227 -2.22 5.88 -6.43
CA GLY A 227 -2.33 4.77 -7.39
C GLY A 227 -3.66 4.82 -8.13
N MET A 228 -3.60 4.78 -9.46
CA MET A 228 -4.76 4.83 -10.37
C MET A 228 -5.16 3.47 -10.93
N GLY A 229 -4.40 2.46 -10.61
CA GLY A 229 -4.66 1.09 -11.02
C GLY A 229 -3.41 0.24 -10.97
N THR A 230 -3.61 -1.05 -10.89
CA THR A 230 -2.55 -2.03 -10.71
C THR A 230 -2.94 -3.36 -11.35
N TYR A 231 -1.97 -4.19 -11.62
CA TYR A 231 -2.19 -5.55 -12.10
C TYR A 231 -1.17 -6.51 -11.52
N ALA A 232 -1.54 -7.77 -11.49
CA ALA A 232 -0.69 -8.88 -11.05
C ALA A 232 -0.99 -10.14 -11.90
N PRO A 233 0.04 -10.98 -12.20
CA PRO A 233 1.45 -10.74 -11.95
C PRO A 233 2.03 -9.60 -12.81
N ALA A 234 3.13 -8.98 -12.34
CA ALA A 234 3.84 -7.95 -13.06
C ALA A 234 4.99 -8.56 -13.90
N PRO A 235 4.91 -8.57 -15.25
CA PRO A 235 5.94 -9.21 -16.08
C PRO A 235 7.34 -8.60 -15.94
N VAL A 236 7.42 -7.32 -15.58
CA VAL A 236 8.70 -6.62 -15.38
C VAL A 236 9.52 -7.24 -14.24
N LEU A 237 8.88 -7.80 -13.22
CA LEU A 237 9.55 -8.54 -12.15
C LEU A 237 9.47 -10.05 -12.42
N THR A 238 10.39 -10.53 -13.26
CA THR A 238 10.53 -11.94 -13.56
C THR A 238 10.85 -12.77 -12.31
N ASP A 239 10.70 -14.09 -12.37
CA ASP A 239 11.06 -14.96 -11.25
C ASP A 239 12.51 -14.77 -10.81
N THR A 240 13.45 -14.64 -11.77
CA THR A 240 14.86 -14.38 -11.48
C THR A 240 15.06 -13.05 -10.73
N LEU A 241 14.41 -11.98 -11.18
CA LEU A 241 14.51 -10.66 -10.54
C LEU A 241 13.80 -10.62 -9.18
N ARG A 242 12.69 -11.36 -9.04
CA ARG A 242 12.01 -11.54 -7.75
C ARG A 242 12.95 -12.25 -6.74
N ASP A 243 13.59 -13.34 -7.16
CA ASP A 243 14.49 -14.09 -6.31
C ASP A 243 15.74 -13.27 -5.96
N GLU A 244 16.24 -12.44 -6.87
CA GLU A 244 17.28 -11.46 -6.59
C GLU A 244 16.81 -10.41 -5.56
N ALA A 245 15.62 -9.83 -5.74
CA ALA A 245 15.05 -8.87 -4.80
C ALA A 245 14.83 -9.48 -3.41
N MET A 246 14.39 -10.74 -3.33
CA MET A 246 14.29 -11.46 -2.07
C MET A 246 15.65 -11.55 -1.39
N LYS A 247 16.67 -12.03 -2.09
CA LYS A 247 18.00 -12.29 -1.56
C LYS A 247 18.80 -11.03 -1.22
N THR A 248 18.61 -9.95 -1.98
CA THR A 248 19.43 -8.72 -1.82
C THR A 248 18.70 -7.60 -1.09
N ILE A 249 17.37 -7.67 -0.96
CA ILE A 249 16.55 -6.58 -0.41
C ILE A 249 15.69 -7.04 0.78
N LEU A 250 14.71 -7.93 0.55
CA LEU A 250 13.70 -8.23 1.57
C LEU A 250 14.27 -9.07 2.73
N GLU A 251 14.94 -10.17 2.45
CA GLU A 251 15.58 -10.99 3.48
C GLU A 251 16.66 -10.22 4.27
N PRO A 252 17.57 -9.47 3.61
CA PRO A 252 18.51 -8.62 4.33
C PRO A 252 17.86 -7.55 5.18
N MET A 253 16.75 -6.93 4.72
CA MET A 253 16.04 -5.92 5.51
C MET A 253 15.42 -6.53 6.76
N VAL A 254 14.76 -7.68 6.66
CA VAL A 254 14.16 -8.36 7.81
C VAL A 254 15.24 -8.80 8.81
N ALA A 255 16.35 -9.35 8.33
CA ALA A 255 17.51 -9.70 9.16
C ALA A 255 18.14 -8.46 9.83
N ALA A 256 18.22 -7.34 9.13
CA ALA A 256 18.69 -6.07 9.68
C ALA A 256 17.77 -5.58 10.80
N MET A 257 16.47 -5.62 10.61
CA MET A 257 15.47 -5.22 11.61
C MET A 257 15.55 -6.10 12.86
N GLU A 258 15.70 -7.41 12.73
CA GLU A 258 15.93 -8.32 13.87
C GLU A 258 17.22 -7.96 14.62
N LYS A 259 18.30 -7.73 13.88
CA LYS A 259 19.61 -7.38 14.46
C LYS A 259 19.61 -6.03 15.18
N GLU A 260 18.80 -5.07 14.73
CA GLU A 260 18.62 -3.79 15.41
C GLU A 260 17.63 -3.89 16.61
N GLY A 261 17.14 -5.07 16.94
CA GLY A 261 16.21 -5.28 18.05
C GLY A 261 14.75 -4.87 17.74
N MET A 262 14.41 -4.74 16.46
CA MET A 262 13.10 -4.33 15.96
C MET A 262 12.56 -5.37 14.98
N PRO A 263 12.30 -6.63 15.40
CA PRO A 263 11.83 -7.67 14.50
C PRO A 263 10.55 -7.22 13.77
N TYR A 264 10.52 -7.46 12.46
CA TYR A 264 9.40 -7.02 11.61
C TYR A 264 8.35 -8.12 11.50
N VAL A 265 7.10 -7.82 11.82
CA VAL A 265 5.94 -8.71 11.68
C VAL A 265 4.87 -8.05 10.83
N GLY A 266 4.31 -8.76 9.87
CA GLY A 266 3.23 -8.26 9.03
C GLY A 266 3.54 -8.28 7.54
N CYS A 267 3.01 -7.32 6.80
CA CYS A 267 3.31 -7.14 5.38
C CYS A 267 4.45 -6.14 5.21
N LEU A 268 5.57 -6.59 4.64
CA LEU A 268 6.65 -5.72 4.19
C LEU A 268 6.47 -5.46 2.70
N TYR A 269 6.30 -4.21 2.32
CA TYR A 269 6.15 -3.79 0.93
C TYR A 269 7.43 -3.10 0.47
N ALA A 270 8.13 -3.68 -0.50
CA ALA A 270 9.23 -3.06 -1.22
C ALA A 270 8.73 -2.47 -2.55
N GLY A 271 8.74 -1.15 -2.66
CA GLY A 271 8.65 -0.44 -3.95
C GLY A 271 10.00 -0.52 -4.64
N LEU A 272 10.04 -1.17 -5.79
CA LEU A 272 11.27 -1.46 -6.52
C LEU A 272 11.34 -0.69 -7.82
N MET A 273 12.55 -0.25 -8.18
CA MET A 273 12.91 0.16 -9.54
C MET A 273 13.72 -0.97 -10.17
N ILE A 274 13.23 -1.51 -11.27
CA ILE A 274 13.91 -2.56 -12.02
C ILE A 274 14.84 -1.89 -13.01
N THR A 275 16.14 -2.03 -12.77
CA THR A 275 17.19 -1.41 -13.57
C THR A 275 18.03 -2.46 -14.30
N PRO A 276 18.86 -2.07 -15.29
CA PRO A 276 19.81 -2.99 -15.92
C PRO A 276 20.81 -3.64 -14.94
N GLN A 277 21.01 -3.04 -13.76
CA GLN A 277 21.90 -3.56 -12.71
C GLN A 277 21.16 -4.36 -11.63
N GLY A 278 19.88 -4.67 -11.87
CA GLY A 278 19.03 -5.39 -10.93
C GLY A 278 18.02 -4.49 -10.19
N PRO A 279 17.25 -5.05 -9.26
CA PRO A 279 16.25 -4.30 -8.49
C PRO A 279 16.91 -3.39 -7.46
N LYS A 280 16.39 -2.15 -7.35
CA LYS A 280 16.75 -1.18 -6.31
C LYS A 280 15.52 -0.71 -5.57
N VAL A 281 15.64 -0.48 -4.27
CA VAL A 281 14.54 0.03 -3.44
C VAL A 281 14.28 1.50 -3.74
N VAL A 282 13.03 1.83 -4.06
CA VAL A 282 12.51 3.19 -4.10
C VAL A 282 12.02 3.62 -2.72
N GLU A 283 11.24 2.74 -2.08
CA GLU A 283 10.72 2.93 -0.73
C GLU A 283 10.28 1.60 -0.11
N PHE A 284 10.21 1.56 1.22
CA PHE A 284 9.49 0.53 1.95
C PHE A 284 8.18 1.09 2.51
N ASN A 285 7.15 0.25 2.50
CA ASN A 285 5.91 0.51 3.24
C ASN A 285 5.69 -0.61 4.26
N ALA A 286 5.14 -0.25 5.41
CA ALA A 286 5.01 -1.14 6.57
C ALA A 286 3.63 -1.83 6.66
N ARG A 287 2.96 -1.96 5.53
CA ARG A 287 1.58 -2.47 5.42
C ARG A 287 1.30 -2.91 3.99
N PHE A 288 0.15 -3.53 3.79
CA PHE A 288 -0.37 -3.80 2.45
C PHE A 288 -0.49 -2.52 1.61
N GLY A 289 -0.25 -2.63 0.31
CA GLY A 289 -0.42 -1.54 -0.65
C GLY A 289 -1.88 -1.25 -0.99
N ASP A 290 -2.15 -0.07 -1.50
CA ASP A 290 -3.45 0.34 -2.04
C ASP A 290 -3.21 1.14 -3.34
N PRO A 291 -3.48 0.60 -4.55
CA PRO A 291 -4.43 -0.50 -4.81
C PRO A 291 -3.83 -1.92 -4.99
N GLU A 292 -2.58 -2.20 -4.67
CA GLU A 292 -1.95 -3.51 -4.91
C GLU A 292 -2.70 -4.67 -4.23
N THR A 293 -3.21 -4.46 -3.03
CA THR A 293 -3.97 -5.47 -2.27
C THR A 293 -5.18 -5.97 -3.05
N GLN A 294 -5.82 -5.10 -3.82
CA GLN A 294 -7.01 -5.40 -4.61
C GLN A 294 -6.75 -6.36 -5.77
N VAL A 295 -5.50 -6.55 -6.18
CA VAL A 295 -5.13 -7.55 -7.19
C VAL A 295 -4.39 -8.75 -6.61
N VAL A 296 -3.60 -8.54 -5.55
CA VAL A 296 -2.80 -9.60 -4.93
C VAL A 296 -3.69 -10.60 -4.18
N LEU A 297 -4.59 -10.13 -3.33
CA LEU A 297 -5.43 -11.01 -2.50
C LEU A 297 -6.44 -11.86 -3.28
N PRO A 298 -7.06 -11.41 -4.36
CA PRO A 298 -7.90 -12.28 -5.19
C PRO A 298 -7.15 -13.46 -5.84
N LEU A 299 -5.84 -13.31 -6.05
CA LEU A 299 -4.98 -14.35 -6.61
C LEU A 299 -4.42 -15.31 -5.55
N LEU A 300 -4.57 -15.01 -4.27
CA LEU A 300 -4.16 -15.93 -3.20
C LEU A 300 -5.06 -17.15 -3.18
N ASP A 301 -4.47 -18.36 -3.25
CA ASP A 301 -5.20 -19.63 -3.16
C ASP A 301 -5.27 -20.16 -1.73
N SER A 302 -4.30 -19.81 -0.89
CA SER A 302 -4.20 -20.24 0.50
C SER A 302 -5.15 -19.50 1.45
N ASP A 303 -5.31 -20.03 2.66
CA ASP A 303 -6.06 -19.42 3.75
C ASP A 303 -5.32 -18.22 4.35
N LEU A 304 -5.82 -17.01 4.08
CA LEU A 304 -5.19 -15.77 4.55
C LEU A 304 -5.18 -15.66 6.08
N GLY A 305 -6.23 -16.14 6.75
CA GLY A 305 -6.31 -16.11 8.20
C GLY A 305 -5.19 -16.92 8.87
N GLN A 306 -4.91 -18.11 8.34
CA GLN A 306 -3.80 -18.95 8.83
C GLN A 306 -2.44 -18.31 8.57
N ILE A 307 -2.22 -17.75 7.38
CA ILE A 307 -0.96 -17.07 7.05
C ILE A 307 -0.72 -15.88 8.00
N MET A 308 -1.72 -15.03 8.19
CA MET A 308 -1.59 -13.85 9.05
C MET A 308 -1.40 -14.22 10.53
N MET A 309 -2.08 -15.27 11.00
CA MET A 309 -1.85 -15.79 12.35
C MET A 309 -0.44 -16.36 12.50
N ALA A 310 0.06 -17.10 11.51
CA ALA A 310 1.44 -17.60 11.51
C ALA A 310 2.47 -16.45 11.54
N CYS A 311 2.23 -15.37 10.81
CA CYS A 311 3.07 -14.17 10.93
C CYS A 311 3.05 -13.60 12.36
N ALA A 312 1.87 -13.45 12.95
CA ALA A 312 1.70 -12.87 14.28
C ALA A 312 2.29 -13.75 15.40
N THR A 313 2.45 -15.05 15.17
CA THR A 313 2.93 -16.03 16.16
C THR A 313 4.33 -16.58 15.87
N GLY A 314 5.00 -16.12 14.82
CA GLY A 314 6.37 -16.54 14.50
C GLY A 314 6.47 -17.96 13.94
N THR A 315 5.45 -18.42 13.21
CA THR A 315 5.36 -19.79 12.68
C THR A 315 5.14 -19.85 11.17
N LEU A 316 5.44 -18.77 10.47
CA LEU A 316 5.29 -18.67 9.01
C LEU A 316 6.19 -19.67 8.29
N ALA A 317 5.65 -20.39 7.31
CA ALA A 317 6.38 -21.28 6.43
C ALA A 317 6.02 -20.99 4.97
N ALA A 318 6.99 -21.17 4.07
CA ALA A 318 6.82 -20.83 2.65
C ALA A 318 5.73 -21.63 1.96
N ASP A 319 5.54 -22.90 2.33
CA ASP A 319 4.53 -23.82 1.79
C ASP A 319 3.09 -23.46 2.18
N MET A 320 2.91 -22.57 3.16
CA MET A 320 1.60 -22.02 3.53
C MET A 320 1.03 -21.09 2.46
N VAL A 321 1.86 -20.54 1.58
CA VAL A 321 1.47 -19.50 0.62
C VAL A 321 1.47 -20.06 -0.80
N LYS A 322 0.28 -20.17 -1.38
CA LYS A 322 0.07 -20.64 -2.77
C LYS A 322 -0.77 -19.63 -3.53
N TRP A 323 -0.49 -19.52 -4.81
CA TRP A 323 -1.12 -18.58 -5.72
C TRP A 323 -1.87 -19.31 -6.82
N LYS A 324 -2.99 -18.73 -7.25
CA LYS A 324 -3.73 -19.18 -8.42
C LYS A 324 -2.92 -18.89 -9.70
N ASP A 325 -2.99 -19.78 -10.65
CA ASP A 325 -2.49 -19.55 -12.02
C ASP A 325 -3.50 -18.68 -12.78
N SER A 326 -3.50 -17.40 -12.48
CA SER A 326 -4.47 -16.42 -12.96
C SER A 326 -3.89 -15.02 -12.87
N SER A 327 -4.56 -14.06 -13.48
CA SER A 327 -4.21 -12.63 -13.43
C SER A 327 -5.37 -11.80 -12.87
N ALA A 328 -5.02 -10.68 -12.26
CA ALA A 328 -5.95 -9.67 -11.79
C ALA A 328 -5.53 -8.27 -12.24
N ALA A 329 -6.49 -7.43 -12.56
CA ALA A 329 -6.27 -6.03 -12.88
C ALA A 329 -7.30 -5.18 -12.14
N CYS A 330 -6.86 -4.10 -11.51
CA CYS A 330 -7.69 -3.15 -10.79
C CYS A 330 -7.56 -1.78 -11.44
N VAL A 331 -8.69 -1.16 -11.78
CA VAL A 331 -8.77 0.22 -12.27
C VAL A 331 -9.45 1.06 -11.20
N ILE A 332 -8.82 2.15 -10.81
CA ILE A 332 -9.37 3.08 -9.81
C ILE A 332 -10.27 4.11 -10.49
N LEU A 333 -11.51 4.21 -9.98
CA LEU A 333 -12.43 5.28 -10.32
C LEU A 333 -12.29 6.39 -9.28
N ALA A 334 -11.86 7.57 -9.71
CA ALA A 334 -11.58 8.71 -8.85
C ALA A 334 -12.63 9.81 -9.02
N SER A 335 -12.84 10.60 -7.98
CA SER A 335 -13.74 11.74 -7.98
C SER A 335 -13.15 12.93 -8.72
N LYS A 336 -14.02 13.86 -9.12
CA LYS A 336 -13.63 15.12 -9.75
C LYS A 336 -12.63 15.90 -8.88
N GLY A 337 -11.56 16.35 -9.50
CA GLY A 337 -10.51 17.15 -8.88
C GLY A 337 -9.37 16.36 -8.22
N TYR A 338 -9.51 15.04 -8.07
CA TYR A 338 -8.44 14.21 -7.51
C TYR A 338 -7.16 14.27 -8.39
N PRO A 339 -5.93 14.37 -7.83
CA PRO A 339 -5.55 14.23 -6.43
C PRO A 339 -5.53 15.53 -5.61
N GLU A 340 -5.73 16.68 -6.20
CA GLU A 340 -5.62 17.99 -5.51
C GLU A 340 -6.81 18.24 -4.60
N THR A 341 -8.00 17.96 -5.11
CA THR A 341 -9.29 18.06 -4.41
C THR A 341 -10.09 16.79 -4.63
N SER A 342 -11.24 16.67 -3.96
CA SER A 342 -12.16 15.58 -4.22
C SER A 342 -13.60 16.06 -4.07
N SER A 343 -14.43 15.81 -5.09
CA SER A 343 -15.88 15.98 -4.99
C SER A 343 -16.47 14.96 -4.04
N LYS A 344 -17.47 15.34 -3.26
CA LYS A 344 -18.17 14.49 -2.31
C LYS A 344 -19.68 14.63 -2.45
N GLY A 345 -20.39 13.52 -2.23
CA GLY A 345 -21.86 13.48 -2.27
C GLY A 345 -22.44 13.19 -3.64
N ASP A 346 -21.62 12.89 -4.65
CA ASP A 346 -22.09 12.49 -5.97
C ASP A 346 -22.61 11.05 -5.92
N VAL A 347 -23.86 10.81 -6.35
CA VAL A 347 -24.46 9.48 -6.31
C VAL A 347 -23.74 8.54 -7.27
N ILE A 348 -23.43 7.34 -6.79
CA ILE A 348 -22.80 6.29 -7.57
C ILE A 348 -23.90 5.41 -8.17
N HIS A 349 -23.99 5.40 -9.49
CA HIS A 349 -24.94 4.59 -10.23
C HIS A 349 -24.29 3.36 -10.83
N GLY A 350 -25.08 2.31 -10.97
CA GLY A 350 -24.71 1.12 -11.71
C GLY A 350 -24.41 -0.08 -10.83
N ASP A 351 -23.71 -1.05 -11.42
CA ASP A 351 -23.48 -2.34 -10.80
C ASP A 351 -22.18 -2.38 -10.02
N ILE A 352 -22.26 -2.13 -8.73
CA ILE A 352 -21.15 -2.12 -7.77
C ILE A 352 -21.12 -3.36 -6.87
N LYS A 353 -21.86 -4.42 -7.24
CA LYS A 353 -21.90 -5.69 -6.50
C LYS A 353 -20.71 -6.60 -6.85
N GLN A 354 -20.47 -7.57 -5.99
CA GLN A 354 -19.49 -8.62 -6.24
C GLN A 354 -20.01 -9.63 -7.28
N HIS A 355 -19.12 -10.07 -8.19
CA HIS A 355 -19.38 -11.14 -9.16
C HIS A 355 -18.19 -12.09 -9.21
N ASP A 356 -18.36 -13.29 -9.77
CA ASP A 356 -17.33 -14.33 -9.79
C ASP A 356 -16.02 -13.92 -10.48
N THR A 357 -16.13 -13.05 -11.50
CA THR A 357 -14.99 -12.64 -12.33
C THR A 357 -14.64 -11.15 -12.22
N THR A 358 -15.47 -10.38 -11.50
CA THR A 358 -15.23 -8.96 -11.24
C THR A 358 -15.58 -8.62 -9.80
N ILE A 359 -14.73 -7.86 -9.16
CA ILE A 359 -14.89 -7.42 -7.77
C ILE A 359 -14.86 -5.90 -7.75
N VAL A 360 -15.74 -5.26 -6.99
CA VAL A 360 -15.70 -3.82 -6.77
C VAL A 360 -15.39 -3.55 -5.31
N PHE A 361 -14.20 -3.00 -5.05
CA PHE A 361 -13.82 -2.57 -3.70
C PHE A 361 -14.10 -1.08 -3.52
N HIS A 362 -14.73 -0.74 -2.42
CA HIS A 362 -15.04 0.64 -2.06
C HIS A 362 -13.89 1.26 -1.27
N SER A 363 -13.48 2.46 -1.68
CA SER A 363 -12.50 3.29 -0.97
C SER A 363 -13.21 4.53 -0.39
N GLY A 364 -13.23 5.62 -1.11
CA GLY A 364 -13.88 6.87 -0.70
C GLY A 364 -15.37 6.88 -1.01
N THR A 365 -16.15 6.03 -0.38
CA THR A 365 -17.63 5.98 -0.50
C THR A 365 -18.31 6.16 0.84
N LYS A 366 -19.56 6.61 0.81
CA LYS A 366 -20.45 6.73 1.96
C LYS A 366 -21.86 6.30 1.55
N LEU A 367 -22.55 5.61 2.44
CA LEU A 367 -23.97 5.28 2.27
C LEU A 367 -24.83 6.45 2.79
N VAL A 368 -25.74 6.93 1.97
CA VAL A 368 -26.73 7.97 2.31
C VAL A 368 -28.12 7.45 1.91
N GLY A 369 -28.94 7.14 2.89
CA GLY A 369 -30.15 6.34 2.63
C GLY A 369 -29.77 4.97 2.08
N ASP A 370 -30.26 4.65 0.89
CA ASP A 370 -29.99 3.38 0.19
C ASP A 370 -28.98 3.56 -0.97
N GLU A 371 -28.39 4.74 -1.11
CA GLU A 371 -27.47 5.06 -2.21
C GLU A 371 -26.03 5.27 -1.71
N TYR A 372 -25.08 4.71 -2.44
CA TYR A 372 -23.67 5.05 -2.24
C TYR A 372 -23.35 6.37 -2.95
N VAL A 373 -22.59 7.23 -2.27
CA VAL A 373 -22.10 8.50 -2.80
C VAL A 373 -20.58 8.60 -2.67
N THR A 374 -19.96 9.44 -3.48
CA THR A 374 -18.54 9.76 -3.36
C THR A 374 -18.23 10.42 -2.02
N ASN A 375 -17.13 10.03 -1.38
CA ASN A 375 -16.66 10.59 -0.10
C ASN A 375 -15.14 10.62 0.02
N GLY A 376 -14.43 10.66 -1.09
CA GLY A 376 -12.97 10.69 -1.13
C GLY A 376 -12.44 10.83 -2.55
N GLY A 377 -11.12 10.91 -2.67
CA GLY A 377 -10.45 11.06 -3.97
C GLY A 377 -10.54 9.79 -4.81
N ARG A 378 -9.99 8.67 -4.31
CA ARG A 378 -10.19 7.35 -4.92
C ARG A 378 -11.50 6.78 -4.37
N VAL A 379 -12.44 6.48 -5.25
CA VAL A 379 -13.83 6.12 -4.88
C VAL A 379 -14.05 4.63 -4.91
N LEU A 380 -13.76 3.99 -6.05
CA LEU A 380 -13.92 2.55 -6.27
C LEU A 380 -12.67 1.96 -6.92
N GLY A 381 -12.35 0.72 -6.57
CA GLY A 381 -11.41 -0.12 -7.29
C GLY A 381 -12.16 -1.24 -8.01
N VAL A 382 -12.19 -1.21 -9.32
CA VAL A 382 -12.86 -2.21 -10.15
C VAL A 382 -11.86 -3.25 -10.60
N VAL A 383 -12.02 -4.47 -10.09
CA VAL A 383 -11.10 -5.59 -10.33
C VAL A 383 -11.69 -6.57 -11.32
N GLY A 384 -10.92 -6.91 -12.34
CA GLY A 384 -11.20 -8.03 -13.24
C GLY A 384 -10.24 -9.18 -12.92
N LEU A 385 -10.76 -10.41 -12.94
CA LEU A 385 -10.00 -11.65 -12.79
C LEU A 385 -10.01 -12.41 -14.12
N GLY A 386 -8.89 -12.99 -14.52
CA GLY A 386 -8.80 -13.72 -15.77
C GLY A 386 -7.70 -14.77 -15.78
N LYS A 387 -7.75 -15.70 -16.73
CA LYS A 387 -6.69 -16.67 -16.99
C LYS A 387 -5.36 -16.01 -17.40
N ASP A 388 -5.45 -14.80 -17.94
CA ASP A 388 -4.33 -13.96 -18.34
C ASP A 388 -4.68 -12.48 -18.08
N LEU A 389 -3.67 -11.62 -18.17
CA LEU A 389 -3.83 -10.20 -17.89
C LEU A 389 -4.79 -9.50 -18.87
N ARG A 390 -4.81 -9.87 -20.14
CA ARG A 390 -5.73 -9.28 -21.12
C ARG A 390 -7.17 -9.54 -20.73
N THR A 391 -7.50 -10.80 -20.42
CA THR A 391 -8.83 -11.17 -19.93
C THR A 391 -9.22 -10.43 -18.65
N ALA A 392 -8.28 -10.26 -17.72
CA ALA A 392 -8.51 -9.52 -16.49
C ALA A 392 -8.83 -8.03 -16.76
N LEU A 393 -8.06 -7.39 -17.63
CA LEU A 393 -8.27 -5.99 -18.06
C LEU A 393 -9.61 -5.82 -18.79
N ASP A 394 -9.92 -6.69 -19.75
CA ASP A 394 -11.17 -6.64 -20.49
C ASP A 394 -12.40 -6.72 -19.55
N ARG A 395 -12.32 -7.56 -18.52
CA ARG A 395 -13.36 -7.68 -17.51
C ARG A 395 -13.47 -6.45 -16.62
N ALA A 396 -12.34 -5.90 -16.17
CA ALA A 396 -12.34 -4.68 -15.37
C ALA A 396 -12.95 -3.50 -16.14
N TYR A 397 -12.48 -3.24 -17.36
CA TYR A 397 -13.00 -2.15 -18.18
C TYR A 397 -14.44 -2.37 -18.62
N GLY A 398 -14.83 -3.59 -19.01
CA GLY A 398 -16.22 -3.92 -19.32
C GLY A 398 -17.17 -3.68 -18.16
N ARG A 399 -16.71 -3.92 -16.91
CA ARG A 399 -17.49 -3.62 -15.71
C ARG A 399 -17.64 -2.11 -15.50
N ILE A 400 -16.62 -1.32 -15.76
CA ILE A 400 -16.63 0.14 -15.61
C ILE A 400 -17.69 0.80 -16.49
N GLU A 401 -17.97 0.26 -17.68
CA GLU A 401 -19.01 0.78 -18.57
C GLU A 401 -20.41 0.82 -17.91
N HIS A 402 -20.63 0.03 -16.86
CA HIS A 402 -21.87 -0.05 -16.10
C HIS A 402 -21.84 0.72 -14.78
N ILE A 403 -20.83 1.54 -14.53
CA ILE A 403 -20.66 2.34 -13.30
C ILE A 403 -20.44 3.79 -13.70
N ASN A 404 -21.13 4.70 -13.03
CA ASN A 404 -20.87 6.12 -13.21
C ASN A 404 -21.20 6.96 -11.97
N PHE A 405 -20.58 8.10 -11.85
CA PHE A 405 -20.91 9.19 -10.93
C PHE A 405 -20.41 10.52 -11.52
N GLU A 406 -20.93 11.63 -11.05
CA GLU A 406 -20.59 12.96 -11.57
C GLU A 406 -19.08 13.23 -11.51
N GLY A 407 -18.50 13.60 -12.64
CA GLY A 407 -17.06 13.89 -12.74
C GLY A 407 -16.13 12.72 -12.54
N MET A 408 -16.63 11.49 -12.69
CA MET A 408 -15.80 10.26 -12.61
C MET A 408 -14.63 10.31 -13.58
N GLN A 409 -13.43 9.99 -13.06
CA GLN A 409 -12.22 9.90 -13.87
C GLN A 409 -11.45 8.61 -13.57
N TYR A 410 -10.86 8.03 -14.59
CA TYR A 410 -10.03 6.83 -14.51
C TYR A 410 -9.06 6.75 -15.68
N ARG A 411 -8.01 5.96 -15.54
CA ARG A 411 -7.06 5.71 -16.63
C ARG A 411 -7.58 4.61 -17.56
N THR A 412 -7.36 4.79 -18.86
CA THR A 412 -7.74 3.81 -19.90
C THR A 412 -6.58 2.91 -20.32
N ASP A 413 -5.37 3.16 -19.81
CA ASP A 413 -4.13 2.50 -20.19
C ASP A 413 -3.54 1.59 -19.09
N ILE A 414 -4.32 1.24 -18.06
CA ILE A 414 -3.86 0.31 -17.02
C ILE A 414 -3.45 -1.01 -17.67
N GLY A 415 -2.23 -1.47 -17.36
CA GLY A 415 -1.68 -2.71 -17.91
C GLY A 415 -1.01 -2.58 -19.27
N ALA A 416 -1.07 -1.43 -19.94
CA ALA A 416 -0.45 -1.24 -21.27
C ALA A 416 1.06 -1.55 -21.28
N LYS A 417 1.75 -1.30 -20.17
CA LYS A 417 3.19 -1.58 -20.02
C LYS A 417 3.52 -3.09 -20.12
N ALA A 418 2.62 -3.95 -19.68
CA ALA A 418 2.82 -5.39 -19.68
C ALA A 418 2.84 -6.03 -21.09
N PHE A 419 2.44 -5.29 -22.11
CA PHE A 419 2.33 -5.75 -23.50
C PHE A 419 3.34 -5.08 -24.46
N LYS A 420 4.30 -4.35 -23.93
CA LYS A 420 5.38 -3.69 -24.69
C LYS A 420 6.55 -4.62 -24.94
#